data_e9b4587085f3f7f0d42c9e3593e48ab3
#
_entry.id   e9b4587085f3f7f0d42c9e3593e48ab3
#
_cell.length_a   1.000
_cell.length_b   1.000
_cell.length_c   1.000
_cell.angle_alpha   90.00
_cell.angle_beta   90.00
_cell.angle_gamma   90.00
#
_symmetry.space_group_name_H-M   'P 1'
#
loop_
_entity.id
_entity.type
_entity.pdbx_description
1 polymer ?
#
loop_
_entity_poly.entity_id
_entity_poly.type
_entity_poly.pdbx_seq_one_letter_code
_entity_poly.pdbx_strand_id
1 'polypeptide(L)'
;MSPLRRSPLTHSPLTRSPRTTRVAATALAGLAVVASAAFSVTAAHADDTLQPAFTAADHPITDVPGLVNGRELAAVHGRSGQTVNAPRLIRSESLDKITAAGAATLADEYHVDLVVDLRTPSQITAKPDVAIPGARHVDISMFGADGDYSDDTAMYHDLVDKGRVDQATPGSMITAYRRVLRILATHTSGTVLIHCSHGMDRTGTVVDLLDRVLGVDSADILHDYLLSNTQLGVTWATPQLLQGTFEQDIATEYGGMGSYLTDTIGVTKHEAAALRERFLVSNDPTVSSITVAGVRVHLPAAASSHGATVTAPVRTLRVADVHVHTTNPNAAAAVHVSGRTARITVTAQDGTTTKEYRLTVRRPATKR
;
A
#
# COMPACT_ATOMS: atom_id res chain seq x y z
N MET A 1 -47.18 4.82 51.82
CA MET A 1 -48.09 3.67 51.95
C MET A 1 -47.53 2.55 51.09
N SER A 2 -46.83 1.63 51.77
CA SER A 2 -46.50 0.26 51.22
C SER A 2 -47.82 -0.58 51.28
N PRO A 3 -47.85 -1.78 50.62
CA PRO A 3 -47.05 -2.94 50.96
C PRO A 3 -46.58 -3.78 49.72
N LEU A 4 -45.38 -4.39 49.73
CA LEU A 4 -44.94 -5.73 50.17
C LEU A 4 -45.88 -6.89 49.84
N ARG A 5 -45.37 -7.88 49.09
CA ARG A 5 -45.33 -9.34 49.31
C ARG A 5 -44.79 -10.07 48.04
N ARG A 6 -43.85 -10.80 48.16
CA ARG A 6 -43.29 -12.10 48.63
C ARG A 6 -43.20 -13.12 47.52
N SER A 7 -41.99 -13.67 47.40
CA SER A 7 -41.66 -14.95 46.78
C SER A 7 -42.30 -16.14 47.51
N PRO A 8 -42.38 -17.32 46.89
CA PRO A 8 -41.55 -18.45 47.31
C PRO A 8 -41.06 -19.33 46.14
N LEU A 9 -39.82 -19.81 46.17
CA LEU A 9 -39.27 -21.05 46.73
C LEU A 9 -39.64 -22.34 45.99
N THR A 10 -38.58 -22.97 45.47
CA THR A 10 -38.16 -24.39 45.49
C THR A 10 -38.96 -25.43 44.71
N HIS A 11 -38.25 -26.18 43.88
CA HIS A 11 -37.97 -27.61 44.08
C HIS A 11 -37.11 -28.20 42.96
N SER A 12 -35.93 -28.71 43.33
CA SER A 12 -35.27 -29.82 42.60
C SER A 12 -35.92 -31.13 43.07
N PRO A 13 -35.93 -32.17 42.24
CA PRO A 13 -35.21 -33.36 42.64
C PRO A 13 -34.55 -34.22 41.50
N LEU A 14 -33.37 -34.75 41.85
CA LEU A 14 -32.94 -36.16 41.84
C LEU A 14 -32.78 -36.92 40.50
N THR A 15 -31.52 -37.12 40.22
CA THR A 15 -30.82 -38.34 39.82
C THR A 15 -31.63 -39.60 39.44
N ARG A 16 -31.33 -40.19 38.28
CA ARG A 16 -31.19 -41.64 38.06
C ARG A 16 -30.23 -41.98 36.92
N SER A 17 -29.19 -42.72 37.31
CA SER A 17 -28.30 -43.51 36.44
C SER A 17 -28.98 -44.83 36.07
N PRO A 18 -28.80 -45.39 34.91
CA PRO A 18 -28.97 -46.81 34.71
C PRO A 18 -27.68 -47.52 34.33
N ARG A 19 -27.57 -48.58 34.99
CA ARG A 19 -26.72 -49.76 35.00
C ARG A 19 -26.19 -50.23 33.66
N THR A 20 -24.92 -50.56 33.72
CA THR A 20 -24.16 -51.42 32.81
C THR A 20 -24.76 -52.81 32.70
N THR A 21 -24.92 -53.31 31.46
CA THR A 21 -25.05 -54.73 31.16
C THR A 21 -23.88 -55.18 30.28
N ARG A 22 -23.00 -55.97 30.86
CA ARG A 22 -21.97 -56.70 30.13
C ARG A 22 -22.61 -57.84 29.39
N VAL A 23 -22.40 -57.95 28.09
CA VAL A 23 -22.62 -59.18 27.34
C VAL A 23 -21.25 -59.63 26.79
N ALA A 24 -20.84 -60.78 27.24
CA ALA A 24 -19.68 -61.45 26.71
C ALA A 24 -20.06 -62.10 25.36
N ALA A 25 -19.24 -61.92 24.35
CA ALA A 25 -19.31 -62.68 23.11
C ALA A 25 -17.93 -63.17 22.72
N THR A 26 -17.86 -64.37 22.49
CA THR A 26 -16.79 -65.34 22.26
C THR A 26 -15.98 -64.98 20.98
N ALA A 27 -14.70 -65.19 21.05
CA ALA A 27 -13.75 -65.11 19.95
C ALA A 27 -13.99 -66.18 18.88
N LEU A 28 -13.98 -65.75 17.62
CA LEU A 28 -13.61 -66.60 16.47
C LEU A 28 -12.48 -65.94 15.71
N ALA A 29 -11.32 -66.57 15.71
CA ALA A 29 -10.17 -66.17 14.95
C ALA A 29 -10.40 -66.45 13.46
N GLY A 30 -10.52 -65.40 12.68
CA GLY A 30 -10.44 -65.42 11.23
C GLY A 30 -9.23 -64.61 10.76
N LEU A 31 -8.21 -65.29 10.24
CA LEU A 31 -7.01 -64.73 9.69
C LEU A 31 -7.37 -64.11 8.33
N ALA A 32 -7.63 -62.80 8.32
CA ALA A 32 -7.73 -62.03 7.09
C ALA A 32 -6.41 -61.24 6.92
N VAL A 33 -5.60 -61.67 5.97
CA VAL A 33 -4.45 -60.88 5.48
C VAL A 33 -5.00 -59.65 4.77
N VAL A 34 -5.08 -58.52 5.46
CA VAL A 34 -5.36 -57.25 4.84
C VAL A 34 -4.03 -56.69 4.40
N ALA A 35 -3.78 -56.70 3.10
CA ALA A 35 -2.70 -55.96 2.47
C ALA A 35 -2.95 -54.46 2.76
N SER A 36 -2.22 -53.92 3.71
CA SER A 36 -2.19 -52.46 3.95
C SER A 36 -1.49 -51.83 2.76
N ALA A 37 -2.27 -51.36 1.78
CA ALA A 37 -1.79 -50.37 0.84
C ALA A 37 -1.52 -49.08 1.67
N ALA A 38 -0.26 -48.87 1.97
CA ALA A 38 0.18 -47.58 2.47
C ALA A 38 -0.07 -46.56 1.36
N PHE A 39 -1.20 -45.85 1.43
CA PHE A 39 -1.35 -44.58 0.74
C PHE A 39 -0.37 -43.62 1.40
N SER A 40 0.81 -43.50 0.82
CA SER A 40 1.64 -42.32 1.04
C SER A 40 0.84 -41.13 0.52
N VAL A 41 0.15 -40.43 1.41
CA VAL A 41 -0.29 -39.07 1.16
C VAL A 41 1.01 -38.32 1.08
N THR A 42 1.57 -38.17 -0.11
CA THR A 42 2.48 -37.07 -0.42
C THR A 42 1.63 -35.83 -0.15
N ALA A 43 1.90 -35.18 0.97
CA ALA A 43 1.48 -33.78 1.14
C ALA A 43 1.96 -33.08 -0.14
N ALA A 44 1.01 -32.67 -0.98
CA ALA A 44 1.32 -31.76 -2.05
C ALA A 44 1.97 -30.58 -1.35
N HIS A 45 3.25 -30.37 -1.58
CA HIS A 45 3.91 -29.15 -1.22
C HIS A 45 3.11 -28.08 -1.95
N ALA A 46 2.46 -27.20 -1.19
CA ALA A 46 1.91 -25.97 -1.73
C ALA A 46 3.03 -25.38 -2.57
N ASP A 47 2.68 -25.05 -3.80
CA ASP A 47 3.59 -24.67 -4.86
C ASP A 47 4.51 -23.54 -4.33
N ASP A 48 5.75 -23.88 -4.02
CA ASP A 48 6.80 -22.98 -3.51
C ASP A 48 7.09 -21.86 -4.53
N THR A 49 6.51 -21.97 -5.74
CA THR A 49 6.64 -21.03 -6.85
C THR A 49 5.76 -19.78 -6.70
N LEU A 50 4.80 -19.75 -5.75
CA LEU A 50 3.90 -18.61 -5.53
C LEU A 50 4.40 -17.64 -4.45
N GLN A 51 5.51 -17.96 -3.77
CA GLN A 51 6.07 -17.07 -2.76
C GLN A 51 7.19 -16.22 -3.38
N PRO A 52 7.00 -14.91 -3.55
CA PRO A 52 8.05 -14.05 -4.07
C PRO A 52 9.21 -14.01 -3.08
N ALA A 53 10.43 -14.14 -3.61
CA ALA A 53 11.63 -13.88 -2.81
C ALA A 53 11.70 -12.38 -2.49
N PHE A 54 11.95 -12.07 -1.23
CA PHE A 54 12.16 -10.68 -0.80
C PHE A 54 13.47 -10.15 -1.36
N THR A 55 13.44 -9.04 -2.04
CA THR A 55 14.61 -8.41 -2.67
C THR A 55 14.85 -7.01 -2.09
N ALA A 56 15.99 -6.41 -2.37
CA ALA A 56 16.25 -5.01 -2.01
C ALA A 56 15.27 -4.04 -2.71
N ALA A 57 14.73 -4.42 -3.86
CA ALA A 57 13.74 -3.63 -4.59
C ALA A 57 12.38 -3.54 -3.86
N ASP A 58 12.10 -4.47 -2.95
CA ASP A 58 10.88 -4.48 -2.14
C ASP A 58 11.01 -3.58 -0.90
N HIS A 59 12.13 -2.90 -0.74
CA HIS A 59 12.44 -1.96 0.35
C HIS A 59 12.10 -2.49 1.76
N PRO A 60 12.63 -3.69 2.13
CA PRO A 60 12.42 -4.25 3.45
C PRO A 60 13.07 -3.38 4.52
N ILE A 61 12.38 -3.21 5.62
CA ILE A 61 12.93 -2.56 6.82
C ILE A 61 13.50 -3.66 7.72
N THR A 62 14.82 -3.77 7.76
CA THR A 62 15.53 -4.84 8.49
C THR A 62 16.36 -4.33 9.66
N ASP A 63 16.49 -3.04 9.80
CA ASP A 63 17.31 -2.32 10.79
C ASP A 63 16.50 -1.77 11.97
N VAL A 64 15.20 -2.03 12.01
CA VAL A 64 14.31 -1.66 13.12
C VAL A 64 14.07 -2.87 14.01
N PRO A 65 14.72 -2.96 15.20
CA PRO A 65 14.58 -4.12 16.08
C PRO A 65 13.15 -4.34 16.55
N GLY A 66 12.62 -5.53 16.26
CA GLY A 66 11.27 -5.96 16.64
C GLY A 66 10.18 -5.60 15.62
N LEU A 67 10.50 -4.86 14.56
CA LEU A 67 9.54 -4.63 13.46
C LEU A 67 9.41 -5.91 12.63
N VAL A 68 8.19 -6.36 12.45
CA VAL A 68 7.85 -7.56 11.68
C VAL A 68 6.99 -7.16 10.49
N ASN A 69 7.17 -7.82 9.36
CA ASN A 69 6.48 -7.53 8.11
C ASN A 69 6.60 -6.05 7.68
N GLY A 70 7.73 -5.41 8.08
CA GLY A 70 7.99 -4.00 7.83
C GLY A 70 8.58 -3.76 6.45
N ARG A 71 7.98 -2.88 5.66
CA ARG A 71 8.52 -2.42 4.38
C ARG A 71 7.94 -1.08 3.96
N GLU A 72 8.71 -0.34 3.20
CA GLU A 72 8.23 0.84 2.51
C GLU A 72 7.41 0.43 1.28
N LEU A 73 6.36 1.20 0.96
CA LEU A 73 5.64 1.01 -0.29
C LEU A 73 6.49 1.56 -1.43
N ALA A 74 7.16 0.66 -2.15
CA ALA A 74 8.15 1.01 -3.15
C ALA A 74 8.20 0.00 -4.30
N ALA A 75 9.01 0.31 -5.30
CA ALA A 75 9.32 -0.54 -6.45
C ALA A 75 8.14 -0.92 -7.34
N VAL A 76 6.96 -0.40 -7.09
CA VAL A 76 5.79 -0.62 -7.94
C VAL A 76 5.69 0.46 -9.01
N HIS A 77 5.27 0.06 -10.19
CA HIS A 77 5.08 0.97 -11.31
C HIS A 77 3.67 1.52 -11.30
N GLY A 78 3.57 2.81 -11.01
CA GLY A 78 2.33 3.54 -11.10
C GLY A 78 1.96 3.90 -12.54
N ARG A 79 0.92 4.70 -12.67
CA ARG A 79 0.39 5.16 -13.95
C ARG A 79 1.48 5.78 -14.83
N SER A 80 1.54 5.36 -16.10
CA SER A 80 2.46 5.92 -17.11
C SER A 80 3.96 5.71 -16.80
N GLY A 81 4.31 4.63 -16.10
CA GLY A 81 5.69 4.30 -15.77
C GLY A 81 6.29 5.14 -14.65
N GLN A 82 5.48 5.91 -13.91
CA GLN A 82 5.91 6.54 -12.68
C GLN A 82 6.17 5.47 -11.63
N THR A 83 7.15 5.70 -10.75
CA THR A 83 7.42 4.82 -9.61
C THR A 83 6.76 5.35 -8.35
N VAL A 84 6.42 4.47 -7.43
CA VAL A 84 5.93 4.89 -6.12
C VAL A 84 7.10 5.42 -5.28
N ASN A 85 6.88 6.52 -4.59
CA ASN A 85 7.86 7.16 -3.72
C ASN A 85 7.93 6.42 -2.38
N ALA A 86 8.93 5.55 -2.25
CA ALA A 86 9.14 4.67 -1.11
C ALA A 86 9.00 5.36 0.27
N PRO A 87 9.72 6.45 0.56
CA PRO A 87 9.80 6.98 1.91
C PRO A 87 8.56 7.79 2.32
N ARG A 88 7.37 7.38 1.92
CA ARG A 88 6.10 8.07 2.25
C ARG A 88 5.10 7.20 2.96
N LEU A 89 5.21 5.89 2.81
CA LEU A 89 4.33 4.92 3.43
C LEU A 89 5.10 3.67 3.82
N ILE A 90 4.96 3.29 5.09
CA ILE A 90 5.43 2.02 5.64
C ILE A 90 4.21 1.18 5.99
N ARG A 91 4.25 -0.10 5.68
CA ARG A 91 3.32 -1.08 6.20
C ARG A 91 4.03 -2.08 7.09
N SER A 92 3.37 -2.57 8.15
CA SER A 92 3.95 -3.54 9.08
C SER A 92 2.91 -4.36 9.85
N GLU A 93 3.38 -5.35 10.61
CA GLU A 93 2.66 -5.94 11.75
C GLU A 93 2.48 -4.88 12.85
N SER A 94 1.70 -5.19 13.90
CA SER A 94 1.53 -4.33 15.07
C SER A 94 2.88 -4.00 15.74
N LEU A 95 2.95 -2.82 16.34
CA LEU A 95 4.19 -2.27 16.89
C LEU A 95 4.48 -2.72 18.33
N ASP A 96 3.72 -3.69 18.86
CA ASP A 96 3.87 -4.19 20.24
C ASP A 96 5.20 -4.89 20.49
N LYS A 97 5.91 -5.31 19.45
CA LYS A 97 7.20 -6.02 19.53
C LYS A 97 8.42 -5.13 19.28
N ILE A 98 8.26 -3.93 18.78
CA ILE A 98 9.40 -3.07 18.51
C ILE A 98 10.06 -2.64 19.84
N THR A 99 11.38 -2.46 19.79
CA THR A 99 12.09 -1.93 20.96
C THR A 99 12.04 -0.40 21.00
N ALA A 100 12.40 0.21 22.13
CA ALA A 100 12.55 1.66 22.21
C ALA A 100 13.57 2.20 21.20
N ALA A 101 14.63 1.45 20.90
CA ALA A 101 15.60 1.79 19.87
C ALA A 101 14.96 1.70 18.47
N GLY A 102 14.16 0.65 18.20
CA GLY A 102 13.42 0.53 16.95
C GLY A 102 12.41 1.66 16.74
N ALA A 103 11.71 2.08 17.81
CA ALA A 103 10.82 3.23 17.74
C ALA A 103 11.59 4.54 17.43
N ALA A 104 12.77 4.73 18.00
CA ALA A 104 13.64 5.88 17.69
C ALA A 104 14.12 5.83 16.23
N THR A 105 14.54 4.67 15.71
CA THR A 105 14.92 4.51 14.30
C THR A 105 13.76 4.87 13.36
N LEU A 106 12.54 4.42 13.66
CA LEU A 106 11.35 4.81 12.87
C LEU A 106 11.10 6.33 12.87
N ALA A 107 11.35 7.01 14.00
CA ALA A 107 11.20 8.44 14.10
C ALA A 107 12.33 9.21 13.37
N ASP A 108 13.58 8.84 13.63
CA ASP A 108 14.74 9.64 13.25
C ASP A 108 15.21 9.37 11.82
N GLU A 109 15.18 8.09 11.38
CA GLU A 109 15.69 7.70 10.07
C GLU A 109 14.56 7.54 9.05
N TYR A 110 13.46 6.92 9.44
CA TYR A 110 12.28 6.74 8.55
C TYR A 110 11.31 7.92 8.61
N HIS A 111 11.52 8.88 9.51
CA HIS A 111 10.70 10.08 9.67
C HIS A 111 9.21 9.80 9.83
N VAL A 112 8.88 8.71 10.56
CA VAL A 112 7.49 8.36 10.84
C VAL A 112 6.90 9.40 11.78
N ASP A 113 5.95 10.18 11.29
CA ASP A 113 5.24 11.21 12.06
C ASP A 113 3.75 10.93 12.24
N LEU A 114 3.26 9.85 11.63
CA LEU A 114 1.88 9.37 11.75
C LEU A 114 1.81 7.85 11.71
N VAL A 115 1.14 7.27 12.71
CA VAL A 115 0.77 5.85 12.76
C VAL A 115 -0.74 5.73 12.56
N VAL A 116 -1.17 4.83 11.68
CA VAL A 116 -2.58 4.46 11.46
C VAL A 116 -2.74 3.00 11.86
N ASP A 117 -3.41 2.76 12.98
CA ASP A 117 -3.71 1.42 13.50
C ASP A 117 -5.12 0.98 13.06
N LEU A 118 -5.19 -0.12 12.34
CA LEU A 118 -6.44 -0.68 11.80
C LEU A 118 -7.08 -1.73 12.72
N ARG A 119 -6.49 -1.98 13.89
CA ARG A 119 -6.94 -3.01 14.83
C ARG A 119 -8.23 -2.60 15.55
N THR A 120 -8.88 -3.61 16.11
CA THR A 120 -10.02 -3.40 17.01
C THR A 120 -9.55 -2.92 18.39
N PRO A 121 -10.39 -2.23 19.17
CA PRO A 121 -10.06 -1.79 20.51
C PRO A 121 -9.57 -2.89 21.43
N SER A 122 -10.12 -4.12 21.34
CA SER A 122 -9.65 -5.24 22.16
C SER A 122 -8.27 -5.72 21.74
N GLN A 123 -7.96 -5.74 20.43
CA GLN A 123 -6.64 -6.10 19.93
C GLN A 123 -5.58 -5.07 20.37
N ILE A 124 -5.90 -3.78 20.33
CA ILE A 124 -5.03 -2.70 20.82
C ILE A 124 -4.80 -2.84 22.33
N THR A 125 -5.87 -3.11 23.09
CA THR A 125 -5.76 -3.31 24.55
C THR A 125 -4.92 -4.52 24.91
N ALA A 126 -5.05 -5.63 24.16
CA ALA A 126 -4.31 -6.86 24.40
C ALA A 126 -2.82 -6.76 24.05
N LYS A 127 -2.49 -5.96 23.01
CA LYS A 127 -1.14 -5.75 22.50
C LYS A 127 -0.94 -4.28 22.16
N PRO A 128 -0.75 -3.41 23.15
CA PRO A 128 -0.56 -1.99 22.91
C PRO A 128 0.75 -1.74 22.15
N ASP A 129 0.71 -0.82 21.20
CA ASP A 129 1.90 -0.44 20.43
C ASP A 129 2.91 0.29 21.31
N VAL A 130 4.18 0.09 21.00
CA VAL A 130 5.25 0.97 21.48
C VAL A 130 5.15 2.28 20.71
N ALA A 131 5.03 3.40 21.42
CA ALA A 131 4.89 4.71 20.82
C ALA A 131 6.18 5.13 20.06
N ILE A 132 6.03 5.63 18.86
CA ILE A 132 7.10 6.23 18.07
C ILE A 132 7.25 7.69 18.53
N PRO A 133 8.46 8.14 18.95
CA PRO A 133 8.68 9.50 19.40
C PRO A 133 8.24 10.56 18.36
N GLY A 134 7.40 11.50 18.77
CA GLY A 134 6.93 12.58 17.90
C GLY A 134 5.83 12.20 16.91
N ALA A 135 5.55 10.92 16.72
CA ALA A 135 4.50 10.48 15.81
C ALA A 135 3.09 10.60 16.45
N ARG A 136 2.13 11.07 15.67
CA ARG A 136 0.72 11.03 16.03
C ARG A 136 0.17 9.63 15.77
N HIS A 137 -0.62 9.08 16.69
CA HIS A 137 -1.30 7.80 16.54
C HIS A 137 -2.78 8.00 16.27
N VAL A 138 -3.33 7.25 15.30
CA VAL A 138 -4.75 7.32 14.91
C VAL A 138 -5.31 5.91 14.76
N ASP A 139 -6.26 5.58 15.62
CA ASP A 139 -6.99 4.32 15.55
C ASP A 139 -8.15 4.42 14.57
N ILE A 140 -8.19 3.50 13.63
CA ILE A 140 -9.27 3.33 12.66
C ILE A 140 -9.65 1.86 12.63
N SER A 141 -10.50 1.43 13.58
CA SER A 141 -10.95 0.05 13.59
C SER A 141 -11.72 -0.30 12.32
N MET A 142 -11.22 -1.27 11.57
CA MET A 142 -11.87 -1.69 10.33
C MET A 142 -13.04 -2.62 10.57
N PHE A 143 -12.98 -3.48 11.58
CA PHE A 143 -14.08 -4.40 11.89
C PHE A 143 -15.14 -3.84 12.84
N GLY A 144 -14.92 -2.63 13.35
CA GLY A 144 -15.86 -1.94 14.26
C GLY A 144 -15.96 -2.61 15.62
N ALA A 145 -16.58 -3.77 15.67
CA ALA A 145 -16.64 -4.62 16.85
C ALA A 145 -15.50 -5.64 16.85
N ASP A 146 -15.16 -6.12 18.03
CA ASP A 146 -14.17 -7.19 18.18
C ASP A 146 -14.75 -8.48 17.60
N GLY A 147 -14.04 -9.04 16.65
CA GLY A 147 -14.41 -10.30 16.02
C GLY A 147 -13.17 -11.01 15.53
N ASP A 148 -12.99 -12.25 15.95
CA ASP A 148 -12.01 -13.14 15.35
C ASP A 148 -12.71 -13.90 14.23
N TYR A 149 -12.05 -13.98 13.08
CA TYR A 149 -12.49 -14.80 11.97
C TYR A 149 -11.81 -16.17 12.05
N SER A 150 -12.62 -17.21 11.97
CA SER A 150 -12.13 -18.60 11.85
C SER A 150 -11.96 -19.03 10.40
N ASP A 151 -12.37 -18.20 9.45
CA ASP A 151 -12.34 -18.42 8.01
C ASP A 151 -11.85 -17.13 7.33
N ASP A 152 -10.68 -17.23 6.70
CA ASP A 152 -10.07 -16.10 6.00
C ASP A 152 -10.91 -15.64 4.81
N THR A 153 -11.57 -16.57 4.10
CA THR A 153 -12.44 -16.22 2.97
C THR A 153 -13.62 -15.37 3.43
N ALA A 154 -14.28 -15.76 4.52
CA ALA A 154 -15.36 -14.97 5.12
C ALA A 154 -14.87 -13.59 5.58
N MET A 155 -13.65 -13.52 6.13
CA MET A 155 -13.03 -12.25 6.47
C MET A 155 -12.84 -11.34 5.25
N TYR A 156 -12.38 -11.89 4.12
CA TYR A 156 -12.14 -11.11 2.91
C TYR A 156 -13.43 -10.63 2.24
N HIS A 157 -14.52 -11.39 2.31
CA HIS A 157 -15.87 -10.90 1.95
C HIS A 157 -16.26 -9.71 2.84
N ASP A 158 -16.08 -9.83 4.15
CA ASP A 158 -16.39 -8.76 5.10
C ASP A 158 -15.48 -7.52 4.92
N LEU A 159 -14.23 -7.70 4.44
CA LEU A 159 -13.32 -6.58 4.13
C LEU A 159 -13.83 -5.70 3.00
N VAL A 160 -14.77 -6.15 2.17
CA VAL A 160 -15.36 -5.32 1.13
C VAL A 160 -16.31 -4.28 1.73
N ASP A 161 -17.27 -4.70 2.56
CA ASP A 161 -18.35 -3.79 2.96
C ASP A 161 -19.00 -4.07 4.31
N LYS A 162 -18.38 -4.80 5.22
CA LYS A 162 -18.96 -5.07 6.54
C LYS A 162 -19.44 -3.78 7.20
N GLY A 163 -20.66 -3.82 7.71
CA GLY A 163 -21.30 -2.67 8.33
C GLY A 163 -21.88 -1.64 7.36
N ARG A 164 -22.07 -2.03 6.08
CA ARG A 164 -22.59 -1.15 4.99
C ARG A 164 -23.97 -0.58 5.26
N VAL A 165 -24.78 -1.18 6.13
CA VAL A 165 -26.19 -0.80 6.34
C VAL A 165 -26.36 0.68 6.67
N ASP A 166 -25.31 1.31 7.18
CA ASP A 166 -25.23 2.75 7.34
C ASP A 166 -23.79 3.22 7.07
N GLN A 167 -23.55 3.75 5.88
CA GLN A 167 -22.23 4.29 5.48
C GLN A 167 -21.74 5.43 6.38
N ALA A 168 -22.59 6.01 7.19
CA ALA A 168 -22.24 7.03 8.17
C ALA A 168 -21.87 6.45 9.54
N THR A 169 -22.14 5.17 9.78
CA THR A 169 -21.86 4.54 11.09
C THR A 169 -20.35 4.36 11.27
N PRO A 170 -19.77 4.87 12.36
CA PRO A 170 -18.39 4.56 12.71
C PRO A 170 -18.20 3.04 12.84
N GLY A 171 -17.21 2.51 12.14
CA GLY A 171 -16.91 1.08 12.14
C GLY A 171 -17.40 0.32 10.91
N SER A 172 -18.00 0.99 9.92
CA SER A 172 -18.17 0.38 8.60
C SER A 172 -16.83 0.34 7.85
N MET A 173 -16.61 -0.72 7.10
CA MET A 173 -15.39 -0.92 6.30
C MET A 173 -15.18 0.23 5.32
N ILE A 174 -16.24 0.63 4.62
CA ILE A 174 -16.22 1.75 3.66
C ILE A 174 -15.82 3.06 4.35
N THR A 175 -16.35 3.32 5.55
CA THR A 175 -15.99 4.51 6.35
C THR A 175 -14.51 4.48 6.76
N ALA A 176 -14.00 3.31 7.14
CA ALA A 176 -12.59 3.13 7.49
C ALA A 176 -11.68 3.40 6.28
N TYR A 177 -11.95 2.80 5.11
CA TYR A 177 -11.19 3.07 3.88
C TYR A 177 -11.21 4.55 3.50
N ARG A 178 -12.39 5.17 3.48
CA ARG A 178 -12.53 6.61 3.21
C ARG A 178 -11.66 7.44 4.15
N ARG A 179 -11.68 7.12 5.45
CA ARG A 179 -10.92 7.84 6.46
C ARG A 179 -9.43 7.67 6.28
N VAL A 180 -8.94 6.45 6.01
CA VAL A 180 -7.52 6.19 5.76
C VAL A 180 -7.05 6.90 4.49
N LEU A 181 -7.74 6.72 3.35
CA LEU A 181 -7.34 7.33 2.08
C LEU A 181 -7.36 8.87 2.16
N ARG A 182 -8.31 9.46 2.90
CA ARG A 182 -8.33 10.91 3.15
C ARG A 182 -7.14 11.35 4.00
N ILE A 183 -6.78 10.61 5.04
CA ILE A 183 -5.59 10.90 5.85
C ILE A 183 -4.36 10.88 4.94
N LEU A 184 -4.20 9.84 4.12
CA LEU A 184 -3.07 9.72 3.18
C LEU A 184 -3.04 10.86 2.15
N ALA A 185 -4.19 11.31 1.67
CA ALA A 185 -4.28 12.42 0.72
C ALA A 185 -3.95 13.80 1.34
N THR A 186 -4.20 13.97 2.64
CA THR A 186 -4.05 15.27 3.33
C THR A 186 -2.82 15.38 4.22
N HIS A 187 -2.15 14.26 4.51
CA HIS A 187 -0.90 14.26 5.27
C HIS A 187 0.25 14.66 4.36
N THR A 188 0.85 15.82 4.58
CA THR A 188 1.81 16.44 3.66
C THR A 188 3.26 16.34 4.10
N SER A 189 3.52 15.93 5.34
CA SER A 189 4.86 15.80 5.91
C SER A 189 5.19 14.35 6.24
N GLY A 190 6.44 14.03 6.45
CA GLY A 190 6.93 12.78 7.01
C GLY A 190 6.44 11.50 6.32
N THR A 191 6.54 10.42 7.05
CA THR A 191 6.15 9.07 6.63
C THR A 191 4.96 8.58 7.44
N VAL A 192 3.97 8.00 6.79
CA VAL A 192 2.85 7.32 7.45
C VAL A 192 3.19 5.85 7.62
N LEU A 193 3.03 5.32 8.83
CA LEU A 193 3.09 3.88 9.09
C LEU A 193 1.66 3.36 9.26
N ILE A 194 1.27 2.38 8.45
CA ILE A 194 -0.04 1.70 8.54
C ILE A 194 0.17 0.26 8.96
N HIS A 195 -0.59 -0.18 9.95
CA HIS A 195 -0.55 -1.56 10.38
C HIS A 195 -1.91 -2.09 10.83
N CYS A 196 -1.98 -3.40 10.97
CA CYS A 196 -3.02 -4.13 11.69
C CYS A 196 -2.36 -5.14 12.64
N SER A 197 -2.96 -6.32 12.86
CA SER A 197 -2.32 -7.34 13.70
C SER A 197 -1.11 -7.98 13.03
N HIS A 198 -1.20 -8.36 11.76
CA HIS A 198 -0.11 -8.99 11.00
C HIS A 198 0.42 -8.09 9.85
N GLY A 199 -0.21 -6.94 9.58
CA GLY A 199 0.13 -6.09 8.45
C GLY A 199 -0.17 -6.71 7.08
N MET A 200 -0.97 -7.78 7.04
CA MET A 200 -1.28 -8.57 5.85
C MET A 200 -2.67 -8.22 5.29
N ASP A 201 -3.76 -8.54 6.00
CA ASP A 201 -5.13 -8.50 5.46
C ASP A 201 -5.70 -7.08 5.39
N ARG A 202 -6.07 -6.48 6.51
CA ARG A 202 -6.60 -5.12 6.59
C ARG A 202 -5.65 -4.09 6.00
N THR A 203 -4.38 -4.20 6.33
CA THR A 203 -3.32 -3.36 5.76
C THR A 203 -3.17 -3.63 4.26
N GLY A 204 -3.23 -4.89 3.84
CA GLY A 204 -3.13 -5.28 2.43
C GLY A 204 -4.25 -4.71 1.58
N THR A 205 -5.50 -4.77 2.04
CA THR A 205 -6.64 -4.18 1.30
C THR A 205 -6.60 -2.65 1.25
N VAL A 206 -6.11 -1.98 2.31
CA VAL A 206 -5.85 -0.52 2.26
C VAL A 206 -4.79 -0.18 1.22
N VAL A 207 -3.69 -0.94 1.19
CA VAL A 207 -2.60 -0.73 0.22
C VAL A 207 -3.09 -1.01 -1.20
N ASP A 208 -3.83 -2.10 -1.44
CA ASP A 208 -4.42 -2.38 -2.76
C ASP A 208 -5.29 -1.20 -3.24
N LEU A 209 -6.19 -0.69 -2.39
CA LEU A 209 -7.03 0.45 -2.77
C LEU A 209 -6.21 1.71 -3.08
N LEU A 210 -5.15 2.00 -2.32
CA LEU A 210 -4.23 3.09 -2.62
C LEU A 210 -3.54 2.86 -3.97
N ASP A 211 -2.98 1.68 -4.19
CA ASP A 211 -2.27 1.32 -5.41
C ASP A 211 -3.17 1.42 -6.65
N ARG A 212 -4.46 1.05 -6.52
CA ARG A 212 -5.45 1.26 -7.58
C ARG A 212 -5.67 2.75 -7.88
N VAL A 213 -5.67 3.62 -6.86
CA VAL A 213 -5.71 5.08 -7.08
C VAL A 213 -4.44 5.55 -7.79
N LEU A 214 -3.28 5.01 -7.45
CA LEU A 214 -1.99 5.33 -8.08
C LEU A 214 -1.86 4.77 -9.49
N GLY A 215 -2.68 3.77 -9.85
CA GLY A 215 -2.65 3.09 -11.15
C GLY A 215 -1.54 2.05 -11.24
N VAL A 216 -1.21 1.42 -10.13
CA VAL A 216 -0.25 0.31 -10.04
C VAL A 216 -0.84 -0.93 -10.72
N ASP A 217 0.01 -1.71 -11.37
CA ASP A 217 -0.40 -2.94 -12.04
C ASP A 217 -0.77 -4.04 -11.03
N SER A 218 -1.76 -4.87 -11.38
CA SER A 218 -2.27 -5.94 -10.51
C SER A 218 -1.19 -6.95 -10.10
N ALA A 219 -0.18 -7.16 -10.95
CA ALA A 219 0.93 -8.06 -10.63
C ALA A 219 1.80 -7.50 -9.49
N ASP A 220 2.10 -6.21 -9.50
CA ASP A 220 2.89 -5.54 -8.47
C ASP A 220 2.10 -5.49 -7.15
N ILE A 221 0.80 -5.21 -7.19
CA ILE A 221 -0.09 -5.23 -6.02
C ILE A 221 -0.10 -6.62 -5.38
N LEU A 222 -0.28 -7.67 -6.19
CA LEU A 222 -0.26 -9.05 -5.70
C LEU A 222 1.11 -9.42 -5.14
N HIS A 223 2.19 -9.02 -5.80
CA HIS A 223 3.55 -9.24 -5.34
C HIS A 223 3.76 -8.66 -3.93
N ASP A 224 3.46 -7.36 -3.73
CA ASP A 224 3.58 -6.74 -2.40
C ASP A 224 2.74 -7.46 -1.35
N TYR A 225 1.49 -7.84 -1.67
CA TYR A 225 0.63 -8.56 -0.74
C TYR A 225 1.25 -9.90 -0.31
N LEU A 226 1.75 -10.70 -1.27
CA LEU A 226 2.36 -12.02 -1.02
C LEU A 226 3.68 -11.96 -0.26
N LEU A 227 4.42 -10.83 -0.31
CA LEU A 227 5.63 -10.62 0.49
C LEU A 227 5.36 -10.77 2.00
N SER A 228 4.13 -10.59 2.47
CA SER A 228 3.77 -10.81 3.86
C SER A 228 4.02 -12.26 4.30
N ASN A 229 3.88 -13.24 3.42
CA ASN A 229 4.19 -14.63 3.72
C ASN A 229 5.67 -14.82 4.05
N THR A 230 6.54 -14.28 3.22
CA THR A 230 8.00 -14.35 3.41
C THR A 230 8.41 -13.64 4.70
N GLN A 231 7.87 -12.46 4.96
CA GLN A 231 8.20 -11.67 6.14
C GLN A 231 7.70 -12.29 7.45
N LEU A 232 6.52 -12.93 7.43
CA LEU A 232 5.90 -13.57 8.59
C LEU A 232 6.33 -15.02 8.76
N GLY A 233 6.95 -15.65 7.74
CA GLY A 233 7.28 -17.08 7.73
C GLY A 233 6.04 -17.98 7.65
N VAL A 234 5.02 -17.55 6.89
CA VAL A 234 3.72 -18.23 6.74
C VAL A 234 3.33 -18.40 5.28
N THR A 235 2.16 -19.00 5.03
CA THR A 235 1.58 -19.17 3.68
C THR A 235 0.12 -18.70 3.63
N TRP A 236 -0.24 -17.72 4.46
CA TRP A 236 -1.63 -17.29 4.65
C TRP A 236 -2.13 -16.35 3.54
N ALA A 237 -1.27 -15.44 3.05
CA ALA A 237 -1.61 -14.61 1.92
C ALA A 237 -1.67 -15.45 0.64
N THR A 238 -2.78 -15.37 -0.07
CA THR A 238 -2.96 -16.09 -1.33
C THR A 238 -3.59 -15.20 -2.40
N PRO A 239 -3.31 -15.45 -3.70
CA PRO A 239 -4.00 -14.73 -4.78
C PRO A 239 -5.52 -14.87 -4.70
N GLN A 240 -6.01 -16.02 -4.20
CA GLN A 240 -7.44 -16.26 -4.04
C GLN A 240 -8.08 -15.31 -3.03
N LEU A 241 -7.43 -15.01 -1.92
CA LEU A 241 -7.97 -14.08 -0.93
C LEU A 241 -8.05 -12.66 -1.46
N LEU A 242 -6.96 -12.11 -2.00
CA LEU A 242 -6.95 -10.74 -2.47
C LEU A 242 -7.73 -10.58 -3.79
N GLN A 243 -7.34 -11.33 -4.83
CA GLN A 243 -7.91 -11.14 -6.17
C GLN A 243 -9.19 -11.95 -6.39
N GLY A 244 -9.22 -13.21 -5.95
CA GLY A 244 -10.34 -14.12 -6.15
C GLY A 244 -11.50 -13.89 -5.18
N THR A 245 -11.32 -13.15 -4.09
CA THR A 245 -12.39 -12.83 -3.14
C THR A 245 -12.57 -11.30 -3.06
N PHE A 246 -11.66 -10.55 -2.48
CA PHE A 246 -11.84 -9.11 -2.24
C PHE A 246 -12.08 -8.33 -3.53
N GLU A 247 -11.16 -8.41 -4.51
CA GLU A 247 -11.32 -7.68 -5.78
C GLU A 247 -12.49 -8.23 -6.62
N GLN A 248 -12.74 -9.54 -6.57
CA GLN A 248 -13.85 -10.18 -7.29
C GLN A 248 -15.22 -9.73 -6.75
N ASP A 249 -15.38 -9.63 -5.43
CA ASP A 249 -16.61 -9.10 -4.83
C ASP A 249 -16.83 -7.64 -5.21
N ILE A 250 -15.76 -6.82 -5.15
CA ILE A 250 -15.82 -5.43 -5.62
C ILE A 250 -16.25 -5.36 -7.10
N ALA A 251 -15.72 -6.23 -7.94
CA ALA A 251 -16.09 -6.26 -9.36
C ALA A 251 -17.55 -6.66 -9.56
N THR A 252 -18.04 -7.62 -8.79
CA THR A 252 -19.38 -8.18 -8.93
C THR A 252 -20.46 -7.28 -8.35
N GLU A 253 -20.20 -6.72 -7.14
CA GLU A 253 -21.22 -6.00 -6.39
C GLU A 253 -21.21 -4.49 -6.64
N TYR A 254 -20.05 -3.93 -7.02
CA TYR A 254 -19.85 -2.50 -7.16
C TYR A 254 -19.53 -2.04 -8.59
N GLY A 255 -19.56 -2.96 -9.55
CA GLY A 255 -19.24 -2.63 -10.93
C GLY A 255 -17.77 -2.35 -11.18
N GLY A 256 -16.89 -2.79 -10.27
CA GLY A 256 -15.46 -2.72 -10.38
C GLY A 256 -14.80 -1.70 -9.47
N MET A 257 -13.47 -1.81 -9.38
CA MET A 257 -12.63 -1.04 -8.46
C MET A 257 -12.79 0.49 -8.64
N GLY A 258 -12.94 0.96 -9.86
CA GLY A 258 -13.14 2.39 -10.17
C GLY A 258 -14.39 2.94 -9.49
N SER A 259 -15.55 2.30 -9.70
CA SER A 259 -16.82 2.69 -9.08
C SER A 259 -16.78 2.50 -7.56
N TYR A 260 -16.15 1.45 -7.07
CA TYR A 260 -15.98 1.23 -5.64
C TYR A 260 -15.21 2.38 -4.98
N LEU A 261 -14.09 2.80 -5.56
CA LEU A 261 -13.29 3.91 -5.06
C LEU A 261 -14.05 5.26 -5.11
N THR A 262 -14.71 5.57 -6.26
CA THR A 262 -15.31 6.89 -6.46
C THR A 262 -16.71 7.02 -5.88
N ASP A 263 -17.57 6.02 -6.09
CA ASP A 263 -19.00 6.13 -5.81
C ASP A 263 -19.33 5.55 -4.43
N THR A 264 -18.59 4.54 -3.99
CA THR A 264 -18.82 3.85 -2.71
C THR A 264 -17.94 4.40 -1.60
N ILE A 265 -16.61 4.34 -1.72
CA ILE A 265 -15.68 4.94 -0.75
C ILE A 265 -15.76 6.47 -0.83
N GLY A 266 -15.99 7.04 -2.01
CA GLY A 266 -16.14 8.47 -2.22
C GLY A 266 -14.80 9.22 -2.30
N VAL A 267 -13.78 8.59 -2.91
CA VAL A 267 -12.51 9.25 -3.23
C VAL A 267 -12.76 10.30 -4.30
N THR A 268 -12.61 11.55 -3.96
CA THR A 268 -12.80 12.66 -4.89
C THR A 268 -11.65 12.77 -5.90
N LYS A 269 -11.89 13.43 -7.03
CA LYS A 269 -10.83 13.71 -8.01
C LYS A 269 -9.66 14.49 -7.40
N HIS A 270 -9.96 15.37 -6.44
CA HIS A 270 -8.95 16.16 -5.73
C HIS A 270 -8.10 15.27 -4.82
N GLU A 271 -8.73 14.40 -4.02
CA GLU A 271 -8.01 13.45 -3.17
C GLU A 271 -7.18 12.47 -3.99
N ALA A 272 -7.71 11.94 -5.09
CA ALA A 272 -6.96 11.08 -6.00
C ALA A 272 -5.75 11.79 -6.63
N ALA A 273 -5.87 13.08 -6.96
CA ALA A 273 -4.76 13.88 -7.45
C ALA A 273 -3.71 14.11 -6.36
N ALA A 274 -4.13 14.44 -5.13
CA ALA A 274 -3.24 14.62 -3.99
C ALA A 274 -2.48 13.33 -3.63
N LEU A 275 -3.16 12.17 -3.67
CA LEU A 275 -2.52 10.86 -3.46
C LEU A 275 -1.44 10.60 -4.53
N ARG A 276 -1.74 10.86 -5.81
CA ARG A 276 -0.77 10.68 -6.88
C ARG A 276 0.41 11.66 -6.76
N GLU A 277 0.17 12.91 -6.40
CA GLU A 277 1.22 13.90 -6.18
C GLU A 277 2.14 13.50 -5.03
N ARG A 278 1.59 12.94 -3.96
CA ARG A 278 2.33 12.51 -2.79
C ARG A 278 3.14 11.23 -3.03
N PHE A 279 2.54 10.23 -3.66
CA PHE A 279 3.10 8.88 -3.72
C PHE A 279 3.76 8.52 -5.06
N LEU A 280 3.54 9.27 -6.14
CA LEU A 280 4.18 8.99 -7.41
C LEU A 280 5.33 9.95 -7.69
N VAL A 281 6.45 9.38 -8.10
CA VAL A 281 7.62 10.12 -8.57
C VAL A 281 7.58 10.14 -10.08
N SER A 282 7.61 11.33 -10.65
CA SER A 282 7.57 11.50 -12.09
C SER A 282 8.90 11.13 -12.74
N ASN A 283 8.83 10.32 -13.78
CA ASN A 283 9.93 10.01 -14.68
C ASN A 283 9.95 10.91 -15.94
N ASP A 284 9.20 12.03 -15.93
CA ASP A 284 9.11 12.95 -17.06
C ASP A 284 10.27 13.96 -17.09
N PRO A 285 11.29 13.79 -17.96
CA PRO A 285 12.40 14.72 -18.15
C PRO A 285 12.11 15.75 -19.24
N THR A 286 10.83 16.01 -19.56
CA THR A 286 10.49 16.94 -20.63
C THR A 286 10.44 18.39 -20.16
N VAL A 287 10.54 19.30 -21.14
CA VAL A 287 10.41 20.74 -20.93
C VAL A 287 9.12 21.26 -21.52
N SER A 288 8.43 22.13 -20.78
CA SER A 288 7.24 22.85 -21.25
C SER A 288 7.64 24.05 -22.11
N SER A 289 8.81 24.67 -21.82
CA SER A 289 9.36 25.74 -22.65
C SER A 289 10.84 25.98 -22.40
N ILE A 290 11.54 26.49 -23.43
CA ILE A 290 12.88 27.04 -23.34
C ILE A 290 12.84 28.42 -23.96
N THR A 291 13.49 29.40 -23.32
CA THR A 291 13.74 30.73 -23.90
C THR A 291 15.23 31.06 -23.91
N VAL A 292 15.68 31.78 -24.93
CA VAL A 292 17.05 32.29 -25.02
C VAL A 292 17.00 33.81 -25.21
N ALA A 293 17.50 34.56 -24.24
CA ALA A 293 17.43 36.03 -24.21
C ALA A 293 16.00 36.53 -24.51
N GLY A 294 14.99 35.93 -23.87
CA GLY A 294 13.59 36.27 -24.05
C GLY A 294 12.92 35.73 -25.32
N VAL A 295 13.67 35.08 -26.22
CA VAL A 295 13.12 34.49 -27.43
C VAL A 295 12.75 33.02 -27.16
N ARG A 296 11.47 32.67 -27.36
CA ARG A 296 11.01 31.29 -27.19
C ARG A 296 11.61 30.37 -28.25
N VAL A 297 12.14 29.23 -27.82
CA VAL A 297 12.65 28.20 -28.70
C VAL A 297 11.50 27.33 -29.17
N HIS A 298 11.37 27.15 -30.48
CA HIS A 298 10.45 26.17 -31.04
C HIS A 298 11.12 24.79 -30.97
N LEU A 299 10.60 23.92 -30.12
CA LEU A 299 11.03 22.52 -30.00
C LEU A 299 10.16 21.68 -30.93
N PRO A 300 10.72 21.00 -31.94
CA PRO A 300 9.92 20.08 -32.74
C PRO A 300 9.44 18.91 -31.86
N ALA A 301 8.23 18.39 -32.14
CA ALA A 301 7.58 17.34 -31.34
C ALA A 301 8.44 16.03 -31.20
N ALA A 302 9.38 15.82 -32.12
CA ALA A 302 10.29 14.68 -32.15
C ALA A 302 11.72 15.04 -31.64
N ALA A 303 11.92 16.16 -30.97
CA ALA A 303 13.24 16.64 -30.55
C ALA A 303 13.86 15.84 -29.40
N SER A 304 14.04 14.53 -29.60
CA SER A 304 14.79 13.68 -28.68
C SER A 304 16.28 13.52 -29.01
N SER A 305 16.73 13.94 -30.20
CA SER A 305 18.14 13.80 -30.59
C SER A 305 18.66 14.86 -31.56
N HIS A 306 17.82 15.75 -32.08
CA HIS A 306 18.20 16.77 -33.04
C HIS A 306 18.15 18.16 -32.39
N GLY A 307 19.26 18.89 -32.43
CA GLY A 307 19.35 20.22 -31.86
C GLY A 307 18.36 21.21 -32.48
N ALA A 308 17.75 22.06 -31.68
CA ALA A 308 16.95 23.18 -32.16
C ALA A 308 17.88 24.39 -32.47
N THR A 309 17.52 25.17 -33.50
CA THR A 309 18.18 26.45 -33.77
C THR A 309 17.28 27.61 -33.39
N VAL A 310 17.81 28.57 -32.65
CA VAL A 310 17.07 29.80 -32.27
C VAL A 310 17.87 31.03 -32.71
N THR A 311 17.17 32.03 -33.26
CA THR A 311 17.80 33.32 -33.57
C THR A 311 17.50 34.28 -32.42
N ALA A 312 18.55 34.69 -31.69
CA ALA A 312 18.41 35.56 -30.52
C ALA A 312 19.45 36.70 -30.53
N PRO A 313 19.13 37.87 -29.99
CA PRO A 313 19.96 39.09 -30.05
C PRO A 313 21.09 39.07 -29.03
N VAL A 314 21.85 37.96 -28.94
CA VAL A 314 22.99 37.82 -28.05
C VAL A 314 24.30 37.87 -28.78
N ARG A 315 25.29 38.63 -28.27
CA ARG A 315 26.66 38.68 -28.79
C ARG A 315 27.40 37.41 -28.36
N THR A 316 27.40 37.10 -27.10
CA THR A 316 27.98 35.90 -26.48
C THR A 316 26.88 35.24 -25.68
N LEU A 317 26.65 33.94 -25.95
CA LEU A 317 25.67 33.13 -25.20
C LEU A 317 26.23 32.83 -23.81
N ARG A 318 25.43 33.02 -22.77
CA ARG A 318 25.74 32.68 -21.37
C ARG A 318 24.65 31.82 -20.79
N VAL A 319 24.96 31.08 -19.71
CA VAL A 319 23.97 30.26 -19.00
C VAL A 319 22.75 31.11 -18.58
N ALA A 320 22.98 32.31 -18.08
CA ALA A 320 21.91 33.24 -17.66
C ALA A 320 20.97 33.71 -18.78
N ASP A 321 21.37 33.51 -20.06
CA ASP A 321 20.51 33.85 -21.21
C ASP A 321 19.50 32.72 -21.51
N VAL A 322 19.67 31.54 -20.93
CA VAL A 322 18.87 30.34 -21.20
C VAL A 322 17.96 30.02 -20.00
N HIS A 323 16.67 30.16 -20.17
CA HIS A 323 15.68 29.83 -19.16
C HIS A 323 14.90 28.59 -19.59
N VAL A 324 14.84 27.61 -18.71
CA VAL A 324 14.19 26.31 -18.95
C VAL A 324 13.04 26.16 -17.96
N HIS A 325 11.86 25.85 -18.46
CA HIS A 325 10.72 25.42 -17.65
C HIS A 325 10.46 23.96 -17.97
N THR A 326 10.62 23.12 -16.97
CA THR A 326 10.30 21.68 -17.06
C THR A 326 8.80 21.44 -17.08
N THR A 327 8.35 20.34 -17.66
CA THR A 327 6.94 19.94 -17.64
C THR A 327 6.52 19.57 -16.21
N ASN A 328 7.35 18.76 -15.53
CA ASN A 328 7.21 18.53 -14.11
C ASN A 328 8.03 19.58 -13.34
N PRO A 329 7.41 20.36 -12.44
CA PRO A 329 8.13 21.40 -11.67
C PRO A 329 9.21 20.83 -10.74
N ASN A 330 9.13 19.54 -10.37
CA ASN A 330 10.11 18.86 -9.53
C ASN A 330 11.29 18.26 -10.34
N ALA A 331 11.27 18.33 -11.67
CA ALA A 331 12.40 17.94 -12.49
C ALA A 331 13.49 19.04 -12.48
N ALA A 332 14.75 18.65 -12.46
CA ALA A 332 15.88 19.56 -12.45
C ALA A 332 16.44 19.80 -13.87
N ALA A 333 16.78 21.03 -14.23
CA ALA A 333 17.43 21.34 -15.50
C ALA A 333 18.83 21.93 -15.27
N ALA A 334 19.86 21.31 -15.85
CA ALA A 334 21.22 21.80 -15.86
C ALA A 334 21.55 22.35 -17.26
N VAL A 335 22.08 23.57 -17.33
CA VAL A 335 22.45 24.25 -18.59
C VAL A 335 23.96 24.39 -18.68
N HIS A 336 24.53 23.89 -19.76
CA HIS A 336 25.94 24.09 -20.10
C HIS A 336 26.05 24.82 -21.43
N VAL A 337 26.86 25.90 -21.46
CA VAL A 337 27.06 26.74 -22.68
C VAL A 337 28.49 26.59 -23.18
N SER A 338 28.62 26.30 -24.46
CA SER A 338 29.90 26.27 -25.17
C SER A 338 29.78 27.03 -26.50
N GLY A 339 30.45 28.16 -26.61
CA GLY A 339 30.38 29.04 -27.77
C GLY A 339 28.96 29.56 -28.03
N ARG A 340 28.34 29.10 -29.08
CA ARG A 340 26.95 29.43 -29.44
C ARG A 340 25.99 28.27 -29.30
N THR A 341 26.38 27.25 -28.56
CA THR A 341 25.58 26.08 -28.31
C THR A 341 25.26 26.00 -26.81
N ALA A 342 24.02 25.71 -26.49
CA ALA A 342 23.60 25.32 -25.15
C ALA A 342 23.21 23.86 -25.14
N ARG A 343 23.73 23.11 -24.16
CA ARG A 343 23.32 21.76 -23.81
C ARG A 343 22.51 21.85 -22.54
N ILE A 344 21.33 21.32 -22.54
CA ILE A 344 20.42 21.32 -21.40
C ILE A 344 20.16 19.86 -21.06
N THR A 345 20.54 19.44 -19.86
CA THR A 345 20.22 18.12 -19.34
C THR A 345 19.09 18.27 -18.33
N VAL A 346 17.95 17.67 -18.60
CA VAL A 346 16.83 17.62 -17.67
C VAL A 346 16.84 16.26 -17.00
N THR A 347 16.89 16.27 -15.66
CA THR A 347 16.74 15.06 -14.83
C THR A 347 15.33 15.07 -14.26
N ALA A 348 14.57 14.01 -14.49
CA ALA A 348 13.23 13.85 -13.93
C ALA A 348 13.26 13.80 -12.40
N GLN A 349 12.11 13.91 -11.77
CA GLN A 349 11.97 13.87 -10.32
C GLN A 349 12.50 12.56 -9.71
N ASP A 350 12.48 11.44 -10.45
CA ASP A 350 13.03 10.14 -10.05
C ASP A 350 14.56 10.13 -9.87
N GLY A 351 15.24 11.22 -10.22
CA GLY A 351 16.69 11.38 -10.12
C GLY A 351 17.50 10.54 -11.13
N THR A 352 16.85 9.68 -11.90
CA THR A 352 17.52 8.71 -12.80
C THR A 352 17.21 8.93 -14.27
N THR A 353 15.97 9.25 -14.61
CA THR A 353 15.55 9.47 -15.99
C THR A 353 16.02 10.84 -16.47
N THR A 354 16.81 10.85 -17.55
CA THR A 354 17.38 12.09 -18.08
C THR A 354 17.05 12.28 -19.56
N LYS A 355 16.94 13.55 -19.98
CA LYS A 355 16.81 13.94 -21.39
C LYS A 355 17.69 15.13 -21.70
N GLU A 356 18.40 15.05 -22.83
CA GLU A 356 19.28 16.11 -23.31
C GLU A 356 18.59 16.90 -24.43
N TYR A 357 18.70 18.25 -24.35
CA TYR A 357 18.30 19.17 -25.39
C TYR A 357 19.53 19.97 -25.86
N ARG A 358 19.70 20.12 -27.16
CA ARG A 358 20.78 20.92 -27.75
C ARG A 358 20.22 22.10 -28.52
N LEU A 359 20.73 23.30 -28.23
CA LEU A 359 20.33 24.53 -28.89
C LEU A 359 21.53 25.15 -29.58
N THR A 360 21.33 25.54 -30.83
CA THR A 360 22.30 26.40 -31.56
C THR A 360 21.70 27.81 -31.68
N VAL A 361 22.43 28.82 -31.20
CA VAL A 361 21.96 30.19 -31.19
C VAL A 361 22.60 30.98 -32.33
N ARG A 362 21.79 31.55 -33.23
CA ARG A 362 22.21 32.43 -34.33
C ARG A 362 21.93 33.89 -34.00
N ARG A 363 22.73 34.80 -34.55
CA ARG A 363 22.42 36.23 -34.48
C ARG A 363 21.36 36.60 -35.52
N PRO A 364 20.48 37.56 -35.23
CA PRO A 364 19.70 38.20 -36.29
C PRO A 364 20.60 38.72 -37.37
N ALA A 365 20.19 38.59 -38.63
CA ALA A 365 20.89 39.24 -39.74
C ALA A 365 20.82 40.75 -39.50
N THR A 366 21.98 41.44 -39.55
CA THR A 366 22.01 42.89 -39.52
C THR A 366 21.36 43.36 -40.84
N LYS A 367 20.21 44.01 -40.75
CA LYS A 367 19.69 44.77 -41.90
C LYS A 367 20.75 45.78 -42.29
N ARG A 368 21.36 45.63 -43.43
CA ARG A 368 22.15 46.71 -44.09
C ARG A 368 21.24 47.79 -44.61
#